data_da14f388a1ff90f81435d29f4c35502c
#
_entry.id   da14f388a1ff90f81435d29f4c35502c
#
_cell.length_a   1.000
_cell.length_b   1.000
_cell.length_c   1.000
_cell.angle_alpha   90.00
_cell.angle_beta   90.00
_cell.angle_gamma   90.00
#
_symmetry.space_group_name_H-M   'P 1'
#
loop_
_entity.id
_entity.type
_entity.pdbx_description
1 polymer ?
#
loop_
_entity_poly.entity_id
_entity_poly.type
_entity_poly.pdbx_seq_one_letter_code
_entity_poly.pdbx_strand_id
1 'polypeptide(L)'
;MEVIFLGTGTSQGIPIIGSKHPVCLSKNPKDKRLRVSVLVKWEGNNILIDCGPDFRMQMLANPIEKLDAILYTHEHNDHTAGLDDIRPFFFRQGDIPVFAHKRVLNSLRKRFEYIFTSTNKYPGAPGVIENEIENKPFFFNDLKIIPIDYKHNRLQVYGFRLKDFAYLTDLKSIEEKEIQKLDGVKVLVVTALRIEPHHSHLNLEEALAFIDRVKPERAYLTHISHLLGFHDQVQEKLPENVFLAYDNLEITL
;
A
#
# COMPACT_ATOMS: atom_id res chain seq x y z
N MET A 1 -13.65 -7.09 -8.94
CA MET A 1 -12.45 -6.90 -8.09
C MET A 1 -12.92 -6.27 -6.80
N GLU A 2 -12.44 -6.80 -5.65
CA GLU A 2 -12.68 -6.23 -4.33
C GLU A 2 -11.35 -5.74 -3.76
N VAL A 3 -11.35 -4.58 -3.11
CA VAL A 3 -10.14 -4.01 -2.49
C VAL A 3 -10.46 -3.66 -1.05
N ILE A 4 -9.63 -4.15 -0.12
CA ILE A 4 -9.74 -3.87 1.31
C ILE A 4 -8.53 -3.01 1.71
N PHE A 5 -8.80 -1.85 2.32
CA PHE A 5 -7.77 -1.01 2.91
C PHE A 5 -7.40 -1.57 4.28
N LEU A 6 -6.30 -2.30 4.36
CA LEU A 6 -5.85 -2.95 5.59
C LEU A 6 -5.26 -1.94 6.59
N GLY A 7 -4.66 -0.89 6.08
CA GLY A 7 -4.14 0.23 6.82
C GLY A 7 -4.05 1.46 5.93
N THR A 8 -4.22 2.63 6.49
CA THR A 8 -4.33 3.91 5.76
C THR A 8 -3.44 5.02 6.32
N GLY A 9 -2.68 4.71 7.36
CA GLY A 9 -1.78 5.64 8.02
C GLY A 9 -0.39 5.68 7.40
N THR A 10 0.30 6.78 7.65
CA THR A 10 1.72 6.98 7.34
C THR A 10 2.63 6.10 8.20
N SER A 11 3.94 6.22 8.03
CA SER A 11 4.99 5.39 8.65
C SER A 11 4.89 5.20 10.17
N GLN A 12 4.29 6.13 10.89
CA GLN A 12 4.11 6.06 12.35
C GLN A 12 2.73 5.50 12.75
N GLY A 13 1.80 5.37 11.82
CA GLY A 13 0.40 5.09 12.12
C GLY A 13 -0.29 6.22 12.91
N ILE A 14 -1.56 6.03 13.25
CA ILE A 14 -2.31 6.91 14.16
C ILE A 14 -3.04 6.03 15.18
N PRO A 15 -2.86 6.23 16.49
CA PRO A 15 -2.10 7.30 17.15
C PRO A 15 -0.58 7.09 17.07
N ILE A 16 0.15 8.20 17.08
CA ILE A 16 1.60 8.18 17.24
C ILE A 16 1.95 7.89 18.69
N ILE A 17 2.96 7.07 18.94
CA ILE A 17 3.43 6.72 20.28
C ILE A 17 3.76 7.97 21.10
N GLY A 18 3.10 8.12 22.24
CA GLY A 18 3.30 9.24 23.17
C GLY A 18 2.68 10.58 22.73
N SER A 19 2.02 10.66 21.58
CA SER A 19 1.41 11.89 21.08
C SER A 19 0.17 12.28 21.88
N LYS A 20 0.08 13.56 22.23
CA LYS A 20 -1.12 14.20 22.81
C LYS A 20 -1.92 15.00 21.77
N HIS A 21 -1.59 14.86 20.48
CA HIS A 21 -2.34 15.53 19.42
C HIS A 21 -3.81 15.12 19.43
N PRO A 22 -4.77 16.04 19.25
CA PRO A 22 -6.20 15.74 19.35
C PRO A 22 -6.64 14.55 18.45
N VAL A 23 -6.17 14.45 17.22
CA VAL A 23 -6.44 13.33 16.32
C VAL A 23 -5.92 11.99 16.88
N CYS A 24 -4.74 11.98 17.51
CA CYS A 24 -4.21 10.77 18.16
C CYS A 24 -5.05 10.33 19.36
N LEU A 25 -5.71 11.27 20.04
CA LEU A 25 -6.59 11.04 21.20
C LEU A 25 -8.06 10.79 20.80
N SER A 26 -8.42 10.93 19.52
CA SER A 26 -9.77 10.72 19.02
C SER A 26 -10.31 9.35 19.41
N LYS A 27 -11.62 9.27 19.67
CA LYS A 27 -12.35 8.01 19.88
C LYS A 27 -12.99 7.47 18.59
N ASN A 28 -13.00 8.28 17.52
CA ASN A 28 -13.50 7.83 16.22
C ASN A 28 -12.56 6.74 15.64
N PRO A 29 -13.07 5.54 15.32
CA PRO A 29 -12.25 4.47 14.77
C PRO A 29 -11.61 4.85 13.42
N LYS A 30 -12.22 5.73 12.63
CA LYS A 30 -11.65 6.21 11.35
C LYS A 30 -10.44 7.12 11.53
N ASP A 31 -10.19 7.65 12.73
CA ASP A 31 -8.97 8.37 13.08
C ASP A 31 -7.85 7.44 13.58
N LYS A 32 -8.11 6.15 13.72
CA LYS A 32 -7.10 5.13 14.07
C LYS A 32 -6.64 4.46 12.80
N ARG A 33 -5.34 4.50 12.52
CA ARG A 33 -4.79 4.07 11.25
C ARG A 33 -3.53 3.25 11.44
N LEU A 34 -3.58 1.99 11.04
CA LEU A 34 -2.41 1.13 10.86
C LEU A 34 -1.60 1.63 9.66
N ARG A 35 -0.31 1.20 9.55
CA ARG A 35 0.53 1.54 8.40
C ARG A 35 -0.09 1.01 7.12
N VAL A 36 0.11 1.76 6.06
CA VAL A 36 -0.56 1.59 4.78
C VAL A 36 -0.33 0.20 4.17
N SER A 37 -1.41 -0.43 3.74
CA SER A 37 -1.43 -1.68 2.97
C SER A 37 -2.83 -1.88 2.40
N VAL A 38 -2.94 -2.57 1.27
CA VAL A 38 -4.23 -2.97 0.68
C VAL A 38 -4.21 -4.44 0.27
N LEU A 39 -5.35 -5.11 0.42
CA LEU A 39 -5.60 -6.45 -0.09
C LEU A 39 -6.52 -6.35 -1.30
N VAL A 40 -6.06 -6.85 -2.44
CA VAL A 40 -6.84 -6.95 -3.67
C VAL A 40 -7.30 -8.40 -3.84
N LYS A 41 -8.64 -8.61 -3.89
CA LYS A 41 -9.23 -9.91 -4.19
C LYS A 41 -9.67 -9.95 -5.64
N TRP A 42 -9.15 -10.90 -6.39
CA TRP A 42 -9.40 -11.07 -7.81
C TRP A 42 -9.53 -12.55 -8.18
N GLU A 43 -10.70 -12.96 -8.68
CA GLU A 43 -10.96 -14.34 -9.16
C GLU A 43 -10.43 -15.42 -8.19
N GLY A 44 -10.74 -15.26 -6.89
CA GLY A 44 -10.33 -16.19 -5.84
C GLY A 44 -8.88 -16.04 -5.37
N ASN A 45 -8.12 -15.09 -5.92
CA ASN A 45 -6.76 -14.78 -5.48
C ASN A 45 -6.75 -13.58 -4.52
N ASN A 46 -5.91 -13.66 -3.51
CA ASN A 46 -5.62 -12.61 -2.53
C ASN A 46 -4.23 -12.03 -2.79
N ILE A 47 -4.17 -10.80 -3.29
CA ILE A 47 -2.94 -10.10 -3.64
C ILE A 47 -2.75 -8.96 -2.65
N LEU A 48 -1.68 -9.00 -1.87
CA LEU A 48 -1.31 -7.95 -0.93
C LEU A 48 -0.42 -6.92 -1.62
N ILE A 49 -0.68 -5.63 -1.42
CA ILE A 49 0.26 -4.57 -1.76
C ILE A 49 0.82 -4.00 -0.46
N ASP A 50 2.12 -4.18 -0.26
CA ASP A 50 2.91 -3.89 0.93
C ASP A 50 2.53 -4.73 2.17
N CYS A 51 3.55 -5.32 2.80
CA CYS A 51 3.47 -6.12 4.01
C CYS A 51 4.21 -5.41 5.14
N GLY A 52 3.57 -4.39 5.72
CA GLY A 52 4.12 -3.54 6.78
C GLY A 52 4.09 -4.20 8.16
N PRO A 53 4.60 -3.49 9.20
CA PRO A 53 4.72 -4.04 10.54
C PRO A 53 3.39 -4.35 11.23
N ASP A 54 2.27 -3.85 10.70
CA ASP A 54 0.93 -4.13 11.21
C ASP A 54 0.25 -5.32 10.54
N PHE A 55 0.92 -6.01 9.62
CA PHE A 55 0.37 -7.10 8.82
C PHE A 55 -0.38 -8.14 9.67
N ARG A 56 0.18 -8.55 10.80
CA ARG A 56 -0.49 -9.49 11.70
C ARG A 56 -1.85 -8.97 12.17
N MET A 57 -1.92 -7.72 12.62
CA MET A 57 -3.18 -7.12 13.09
C MET A 57 -4.18 -6.93 11.94
N GLN A 58 -3.69 -6.56 10.77
CA GLN A 58 -4.47 -6.41 9.54
C GLN A 58 -5.14 -7.74 9.13
N MET A 59 -4.38 -8.84 9.18
CA MET A 59 -4.91 -10.17 8.85
C MET A 59 -5.84 -10.76 9.91
N LEU A 60 -5.67 -10.38 11.17
CA LEU A 60 -6.62 -10.77 12.23
C LEU A 60 -7.96 -10.05 12.09
N ALA A 61 -7.96 -8.80 11.61
CA ALA A 61 -9.18 -8.02 11.34
C ALA A 61 -9.85 -8.44 10.01
N ASN A 62 -9.07 -8.87 9.02
CA ASN A 62 -9.53 -9.26 7.68
C ASN A 62 -9.03 -10.68 7.36
N PRO A 63 -9.61 -11.72 7.97
CA PRO A 63 -9.10 -13.07 7.84
C PRO A 63 -9.21 -13.60 6.40
N ILE A 64 -8.09 -14.11 5.89
CA ILE A 64 -8.00 -14.88 4.65
C ILE A 64 -7.30 -16.20 4.93
N GLU A 65 -7.65 -17.24 4.17
CA GLU A 65 -7.03 -18.56 4.34
C GLU A 65 -5.73 -18.68 3.53
N LYS A 66 -5.62 -17.94 2.44
CA LYS A 66 -4.52 -18.00 1.48
C LYS A 66 -4.04 -16.60 1.10
N LEU A 67 -2.74 -16.45 0.93
CA LEU A 67 -2.09 -15.25 0.40
C LEU A 67 -1.36 -15.63 -0.89
N ASP A 68 -1.88 -15.19 -2.04
CA ASP A 68 -1.42 -15.68 -3.34
C ASP A 68 -0.22 -14.92 -3.88
N ALA A 69 -0.09 -13.64 -3.55
CA ALA A 69 1.05 -12.82 -3.94
C ALA A 69 1.24 -11.61 -3.02
N ILE A 70 2.47 -11.10 -2.96
CA ILE A 70 2.80 -9.81 -2.35
C ILE A 70 3.49 -8.95 -3.41
N LEU A 71 2.96 -7.74 -3.62
CA LEU A 71 3.57 -6.70 -4.44
C LEU A 71 4.20 -5.67 -3.49
N TYR A 72 5.48 -5.40 -3.61
CA TYR A 72 6.14 -4.35 -2.82
C TYR A 72 6.37 -3.10 -3.65
N THR A 73 5.94 -1.96 -3.10
CA THR A 73 6.13 -0.64 -3.72
C THR A 73 7.57 -0.15 -3.58
N HIS A 74 8.13 -0.25 -2.38
CA HIS A 74 9.51 0.13 -2.06
C HIS A 74 9.98 -0.51 -0.73
N GLU A 75 11.23 -0.25 -0.35
CA GLU A 75 11.88 -0.93 0.76
C GLU A 75 11.73 -0.29 2.15
N HIS A 76 10.99 0.79 2.32
CA HIS A 76 10.80 1.39 3.64
C HIS A 76 10.15 0.41 4.63
N ASN A 77 10.45 0.60 5.90
CA ASN A 77 10.09 -0.34 6.96
C ASN A 77 8.57 -0.47 7.14
N ASP A 78 7.85 0.62 7.02
CA ASP A 78 6.38 0.67 7.13
C ASP A 78 5.66 -0.10 6.00
N HIS A 79 6.35 -0.43 4.90
CA HIS A 79 5.85 -1.22 3.79
C HIS A 79 6.31 -2.68 3.80
N THR A 80 7.36 -3.01 4.57
CA THR A 80 8.05 -4.30 4.40
C THR A 80 8.31 -5.09 5.68
N ALA A 81 8.17 -4.48 6.86
CA ALA A 81 8.62 -5.11 8.11
C ALA A 81 7.75 -6.30 8.58
N GLY A 82 6.59 -6.52 7.99
CA GLY A 82 5.69 -7.63 8.31
C GLY A 82 6.01 -8.93 7.55
N LEU A 83 7.05 -8.97 6.73
CA LEU A 83 7.35 -10.14 5.90
C LEU A 83 7.50 -11.44 6.70
N ASP A 84 7.99 -11.40 7.92
CA ASP A 84 8.09 -12.60 8.77
C ASP A 84 6.72 -13.14 9.21
N ASP A 85 5.73 -12.30 9.34
CA ASP A 85 4.37 -12.67 9.78
C ASP A 85 3.56 -13.43 8.71
N ILE A 86 4.13 -13.66 7.51
CA ILE A 86 3.51 -14.54 6.49
C ILE A 86 3.62 -16.03 6.85
N ARG A 87 4.33 -16.40 7.92
CA ARG A 87 4.55 -17.80 8.36
C ARG A 87 3.29 -18.67 8.40
N PRO A 88 2.14 -18.19 8.94
CA PRO A 88 0.93 -19.02 8.96
C PRO A 88 0.42 -19.38 7.56
N PHE A 89 0.62 -18.49 6.58
CA PHE A 89 0.29 -18.76 5.18
C PHE A 89 1.28 -19.76 4.58
N PHE A 90 2.58 -19.51 4.77
CA PHE A 90 3.63 -20.43 4.30
C PHE A 90 3.42 -21.87 4.79
N PHE A 91 3.12 -22.08 6.07
CA PHE A 91 2.88 -23.42 6.60
C PHE A 91 1.65 -24.12 6.03
N ARG A 92 0.67 -23.35 5.54
CA ARG A 92 -0.54 -23.92 4.91
C ARG A 92 -0.39 -24.16 3.43
N GLN A 93 0.35 -23.31 2.71
CA GLN A 93 0.34 -23.27 1.25
C GLN A 93 1.72 -23.37 0.58
N GLY A 94 2.82 -23.33 1.34
CA GLY A 94 4.18 -23.27 0.81
C GLY A 94 4.64 -21.84 0.50
N ASP A 95 5.67 -21.72 -0.33
CA ASP A 95 6.32 -20.46 -0.66
C ASP A 95 5.35 -19.45 -1.30
N ILE A 96 5.46 -18.18 -0.88
CA ILE A 96 4.59 -17.09 -1.35
C ILE A 96 5.32 -16.27 -2.41
N PRO A 97 4.72 -16.07 -3.60
CA PRO A 97 5.28 -15.19 -4.64
C PRO A 97 5.38 -13.74 -4.17
N VAL A 98 6.57 -13.16 -4.30
CA VAL A 98 6.88 -11.75 -3.99
C VAL A 98 7.34 -11.07 -5.27
N PHE A 99 6.69 -9.97 -5.62
CA PHE A 99 7.01 -9.15 -6.80
C PHE A 99 7.54 -7.80 -6.34
N ALA A 100 8.76 -7.47 -6.72
CA ALA A 100 9.37 -6.20 -6.35
C ALA A 100 10.51 -5.81 -7.29
N HIS A 101 10.82 -4.52 -7.34
CA HIS A 101 12.02 -4.04 -8.01
C HIS A 101 13.28 -4.65 -7.37
N LYS A 102 14.31 -4.92 -8.16
CA LYS A 102 15.59 -5.51 -7.73
C LYS A 102 16.17 -4.90 -6.44
N ARG A 103 16.11 -3.57 -6.31
CA ARG A 103 16.60 -2.85 -5.13
C ARG A 103 15.83 -3.25 -3.87
N VAL A 104 14.50 -3.39 -3.99
CA VAL A 104 13.63 -3.81 -2.88
C VAL A 104 13.93 -5.25 -2.49
N LEU A 105 14.02 -6.18 -3.46
CA LEU A 105 14.41 -7.58 -3.20
C LEU A 105 15.77 -7.66 -2.48
N ASN A 106 16.76 -6.87 -2.92
CA ASN A 106 18.06 -6.83 -2.25
C ASN A 106 17.97 -6.31 -0.80
N SER A 107 17.11 -5.33 -0.54
CA SER A 107 16.86 -4.85 0.82
C SER A 107 16.17 -5.91 1.69
N LEU A 108 15.19 -6.61 1.14
CA LEU A 108 14.49 -7.71 1.84
C LEU A 108 15.46 -8.86 2.16
N ARG A 109 16.27 -9.31 1.20
CA ARG A 109 17.30 -10.35 1.42
C ARG A 109 18.25 -9.99 2.55
N LYS A 110 18.70 -8.73 2.60
CA LYS A 110 19.62 -8.26 3.64
C LYS A 110 18.96 -8.24 5.03
N ARG A 111 17.68 -7.83 5.12
CA ARG A 111 16.98 -7.68 6.42
C ARG A 111 16.36 -8.98 6.93
N PHE A 112 15.97 -9.86 6.01
CA PHE A 112 15.30 -11.13 6.30
C PHE A 112 16.08 -12.30 5.71
N GLU A 113 17.42 -12.31 5.85
CA GLU A 113 18.31 -13.31 5.26
C GLU A 113 17.81 -14.75 5.46
N TYR A 114 17.32 -15.07 6.66
CA TYR A 114 16.80 -16.39 7.01
C TYR A 114 15.55 -16.81 6.21
N ILE A 115 14.82 -15.88 5.61
CA ILE A 115 13.66 -16.16 4.73
C ILE A 115 14.15 -16.56 3.34
N PHE A 116 15.19 -15.89 2.85
CA PHE A 116 15.69 -16.01 1.48
C PHE A 116 16.81 -17.04 1.31
N THR A 117 17.39 -17.55 2.40
CA THR A 117 18.44 -18.57 2.30
C THR A 117 17.87 -19.91 1.85
N SER A 118 18.60 -20.58 0.94
CA SER A 118 18.30 -21.95 0.48
C SER A 118 19.08 -23.03 1.25
N THR A 119 20.17 -22.64 1.94
CA THR A 119 21.05 -23.54 2.67
C THR A 119 20.93 -23.32 4.17
N ASN A 120 20.83 -24.40 4.95
CA ASN A 120 20.69 -24.35 6.41
C ASN A 120 19.55 -23.43 6.88
N LYS A 121 18.45 -23.41 6.13
CA LYS A 121 17.29 -22.59 6.48
C LYS A 121 16.76 -23.00 7.86
N TYR A 122 16.51 -22.02 8.70
CA TYR A 122 15.88 -22.20 10.00
C TYR A 122 14.51 -22.89 9.82
N PRO A 123 14.21 -23.99 10.53
CA PRO A 123 13.02 -24.81 10.27
C PRO A 123 11.67 -24.11 10.42
N GLY A 124 11.59 -22.99 11.10
CA GLY A 124 10.37 -22.19 11.24
C GLY A 124 10.30 -20.98 10.32
N ALA A 125 11.32 -20.72 9.49
CA ALA A 125 11.33 -19.57 8.60
C ALA A 125 10.35 -19.73 7.44
N PRO A 126 9.57 -18.72 7.08
CA PRO A 126 8.73 -18.78 5.89
C PRO A 126 9.61 -18.81 4.62
N GLY A 127 9.00 -19.18 3.49
CA GLY A 127 9.63 -19.15 2.18
C GLY A 127 8.90 -18.18 1.25
N VAL A 128 9.65 -17.64 0.30
CA VAL A 128 9.13 -16.77 -0.75
C VAL A 128 9.72 -17.15 -2.11
N ILE A 129 8.94 -16.93 -3.17
CA ILE A 129 9.39 -17.02 -4.56
C ILE A 129 9.61 -15.59 -5.04
N GLU A 130 10.86 -15.25 -5.31
CA GLU A 130 11.22 -13.91 -5.75
C GLU A 130 10.92 -13.71 -7.24
N ASN A 131 10.17 -12.66 -7.56
CA ASN A 131 9.90 -12.21 -8.91
C ASN A 131 10.40 -10.76 -9.05
N GLU A 132 11.54 -10.58 -9.69
CA GLU A 132 12.06 -9.26 -10.01
C GLU A 132 11.18 -8.61 -11.09
N ILE A 133 10.70 -7.41 -10.82
CA ILE A 133 9.93 -6.62 -11.77
C ILE A 133 10.67 -5.35 -12.17
N GLU A 134 10.46 -4.95 -13.41
CA GLU A 134 10.89 -3.67 -13.98
C GLU A 134 9.67 -2.78 -14.24
N ASN A 135 9.90 -1.56 -14.72
CA ASN A 135 8.82 -0.65 -15.14
C ASN A 135 8.16 -1.09 -16.47
N LYS A 136 7.72 -2.34 -16.51
CA LYS A 136 7.02 -2.99 -17.63
C LYS A 136 5.84 -3.81 -17.11
N PRO A 137 4.74 -3.91 -17.87
CA PRO A 137 3.64 -4.78 -17.49
C PRO A 137 4.10 -6.23 -17.27
N PHE A 138 3.62 -6.84 -16.21
CA PHE A 138 3.80 -8.26 -15.92
C PHE A 138 2.44 -8.91 -15.59
N PHE A 139 2.43 -10.22 -15.43
CA PHE A 139 1.22 -10.96 -15.14
C PHE A 139 1.35 -11.75 -13.84
N PHE A 140 0.29 -11.75 -13.06
CA PHE A 140 0.06 -12.72 -12.01
C PHE A 140 -1.20 -13.51 -12.40
N ASN A 141 -1.01 -14.80 -12.73
CA ASN A 141 -2.03 -15.58 -13.44
C ASN A 141 -2.50 -14.78 -14.69
N ASP A 142 -3.81 -14.59 -14.86
CA ASP A 142 -4.39 -13.83 -15.97
C ASP A 142 -4.53 -12.32 -15.69
N LEU A 143 -4.14 -11.88 -14.49
CA LEU A 143 -4.21 -10.47 -14.11
C LEU A 143 -2.98 -9.72 -14.60
N LYS A 144 -3.19 -8.79 -15.55
CA LYS A 144 -2.15 -7.85 -15.98
C LYS A 144 -1.95 -6.78 -14.91
N ILE A 145 -0.71 -6.63 -14.45
CA ILE A 145 -0.28 -5.63 -13.48
C ILE A 145 0.69 -4.67 -14.16
N ILE A 146 0.43 -3.38 -14.06
CA ILE A 146 1.24 -2.33 -14.69
C ILE A 146 1.92 -1.53 -13.59
N PRO A 147 3.26 -1.61 -13.46
CA PRO A 147 4.01 -0.74 -12.55
C PRO A 147 3.95 0.71 -13.03
N ILE A 148 3.76 1.61 -12.09
CA ILE A 148 3.80 3.07 -12.28
C ILE A 148 5.03 3.58 -11.55
N ASP A 149 6.02 4.11 -12.26
CA ASP A 149 7.28 4.60 -11.67
C ASP A 149 7.13 6.07 -11.26
N TYR A 150 7.39 6.36 -10.00
CA TYR A 150 7.38 7.72 -9.47
C TYR A 150 8.40 7.90 -8.35
N LYS A 151 8.48 9.11 -7.80
CA LYS A 151 9.44 9.46 -6.77
C LYS A 151 8.79 9.78 -5.43
N HIS A 152 9.32 9.20 -4.40
CA HIS A 152 9.19 9.59 -3.01
C HIS A 152 10.45 10.38 -2.62
N ASN A 153 10.44 11.70 -2.78
CA ASN A 153 11.62 12.54 -2.80
C ASN A 153 12.60 12.06 -3.90
N ARG A 154 13.77 11.47 -3.53
CA ARG A 154 14.75 10.91 -4.46
C ARG A 154 14.60 9.41 -4.68
N LEU A 155 13.83 8.74 -3.82
CA LEU A 155 13.61 7.30 -3.89
C LEU A 155 12.64 6.97 -5.01
N GLN A 156 13.00 5.99 -5.84
CA GLN A 156 12.08 5.40 -6.81
C GLN A 156 11.08 4.50 -6.08
N VAL A 157 9.82 4.62 -6.42
CA VAL A 157 8.71 3.82 -5.88
C VAL A 157 7.88 3.30 -7.05
N TYR A 158 7.37 2.07 -6.93
CA TYR A 158 6.37 1.56 -7.85
C TYR A 158 4.99 1.61 -7.21
N GLY A 159 4.06 2.32 -7.87
CA GLY A 159 2.64 2.04 -7.71
C GLY A 159 2.22 0.92 -8.66
N PHE A 160 1.00 0.47 -8.52
CA PHE A 160 0.48 -0.63 -9.34
C PHE A 160 -0.89 -0.29 -9.90
N ARG A 161 -1.07 -0.51 -11.20
CA ARG A 161 -2.38 -0.52 -11.83
C ARG A 161 -2.80 -1.96 -12.12
N LEU A 162 -3.99 -2.33 -11.65
CA LEU A 162 -4.65 -3.60 -11.84
C LEU A 162 -6.01 -3.32 -12.50
N LYS A 163 -6.14 -3.51 -13.81
CA LYS A 163 -7.34 -3.13 -14.58
C LYS A 163 -7.75 -1.66 -14.38
N ASP A 164 -8.92 -1.44 -13.77
CA ASP A 164 -9.52 -0.12 -13.52
C ASP A 164 -9.11 0.46 -12.16
N PHE A 165 -8.29 -0.25 -11.39
CA PHE A 165 -7.77 0.16 -10.08
C PHE A 165 -6.31 0.58 -10.17
N ALA A 166 -5.94 1.68 -9.51
CA ALA A 166 -4.53 2.08 -9.33
C ALA A 166 -4.25 2.48 -7.89
N TYR A 167 -3.08 2.05 -7.38
CA TYR A 167 -2.61 2.31 -6.02
C TYR A 167 -1.24 2.98 -6.04
N LEU A 168 -1.16 4.22 -5.56
CA LEU A 168 0.04 5.08 -5.56
C LEU A 168 0.28 5.64 -4.15
N THR A 169 0.92 4.85 -3.28
CA THR A 169 1.36 5.33 -1.95
C THR A 169 2.68 6.06 -2.06
N ASP A 170 3.00 6.96 -1.12
CA ASP A 170 4.30 7.67 -1.02
C ASP A 170 4.67 8.51 -2.26
N LEU A 171 3.67 8.92 -3.02
CA LEU A 171 3.88 9.76 -4.19
C LEU A 171 4.30 11.18 -3.80
N LYS A 172 5.37 11.71 -4.42
CA LYS A 172 5.73 13.14 -4.42
C LYS A 172 5.80 13.72 -5.81
N SER A 173 6.43 13.06 -6.75
CA SER A 173 6.52 13.54 -8.13
C SER A 173 6.49 12.37 -9.11
N ILE A 174 5.86 12.59 -10.26
CA ILE A 174 5.64 11.58 -11.30
C ILE A 174 5.82 12.22 -12.67
N GLU A 175 6.44 11.49 -13.59
CA GLU A 175 6.63 11.93 -14.97
C GLU A 175 5.34 11.76 -15.80
N GLU A 176 5.17 12.60 -16.83
CA GLU A 176 3.98 12.58 -17.69
C GLU A 176 3.71 11.22 -18.35
N LYS A 177 4.76 10.56 -18.82
CA LYS A 177 4.65 9.21 -19.41
C LYS A 177 4.09 8.15 -18.44
N GLU A 178 4.32 8.35 -17.14
CA GLU A 178 3.80 7.45 -16.11
C GLU A 178 2.32 7.76 -15.78
N ILE A 179 1.95 9.05 -15.83
CA ILE A 179 0.54 9.45 -15.66
C ILE A 179 -0.32 8.87 -16.79
N GLN A 180 0.18 8.82 -18.03
CA GLN A 180 -0.53 8.21 -19.17
C GLN A 180 -0.89 6.73 -18.92
N LYS A 181 -0.14 6.01 -18.09
CA LYS A 181 -0.50 4.64 -17.69
C LYS A 181 -1.75 4.57 -16.82
N LEU A 182 -2.20 5.70 -16.27
CA LEU A 182 -3.42 5.82 -15.46
C LEU A 182 -4.66 6.17 -16.30
N ASP A 183 -4.53 6.37 -17.61
CA ASP A 183 -5.66 6.70 -18.49
C ASP A 183 -6.76 5.63 -18.39
N GLY A 184 -8.00 6.06 -18.10
CA GLY A 184 -9.15 5.19 -17.95
C GLY A 184 -9.21 4.41 -16.63
N VAL A 185 -8.37 4.73 -15.63
CA VAL A 185 -8.52 4.20 -14.27
C VAL A 185 -9.81 4.73 -13.66
N LYS A 186 -10.64 3.84 -13.11
CA LYS A 186 -11.90 4.23 -12.46
C LYS A 186 -11.73 4.51 -10.97
N VAL A 187 -10.86 3.77 -10.31
CA VAL A 187 -10.58 3.94 -8.89
C VAL A 187 -9.09 4.21 -8.68
N LEU A 188 -8.78 5.38 -8.16
CA LEU A 188 -7.43 5.80 -7.81
C LEU A 188 -7.25 5.85 -6.30
N VAL A 189 -6.23 5.18 -5.79
CA VAL A 189 -5.75 5.36 -4.41
C VAL A 189 -4.44 6.13 -4.44
N VAL A 190 -4.36 7.25 -3.73
CA VAL A 190 -3.19 8.12 -3.76
C VAL A 190 -2.88 8.70 -2.38
N THR A 191 -1.58 8.97 -2.13
CA THR A 191 -1.11 9.62 -0.90
C THR A 191 -1.69 11.02 -0.73
N ALA A 192 -2.18 11.33 0.49
CA ALA A 192 -2.38 12.69 0.98
C ALA A 192 -1.92 12.78 2.43
N LEU A 193 -0.67 13.15 2.64
CA LEU A 193 -0.02 13.02 3.94
C LEU A 193 -0.62 13.95 5.01
N ARG A 194 -0.79 15.24 4.68
CA ARG A 194 -1.20 16.31 5.60
C ARG A 194 -1.65 17.55 4.83
N ILE A 195 -2.09 18.59 5.55
CA ILE A 195 -2.49 19.87 4.94
C ILE A 195 -1.26 20.62 4.41
N GLU A 196 -0.23 20.81 5.25
CA GLU A 196 0.96 21.57 4.90
C GLU A 196 1.85 20.82 3.89
N PRO A 197 2.55 21.51 2.99
CA PRO A 197 3.47 20.90 2.05
C PRO A 197 4.51 20.00 2.71
N HIS A 198 4.91 18.93 2.03
CA HIS A 198 5.92 17.99 2.48
C HIS A 198 6.94 17.71 1.36
N HIS A 199 8.21 17.51 1.73
CA HIS A 199 9.29 17.33 0.76
C HIS A 199 9.26 15.97 0.03
N SER A 200 8.61 14.96 0.59
CA SER A 200 8.62 13.59 0.07
C SER A 200 7.24 12.99 -0.25
N HIS A 201 6.15 13.64 0.15
CA HIS A 201 4.79 13.18 -0.13
C HIS A 201 3.94 14.32 -0.68
N LEU A 202 2.88 13.99 -1.40
CA LEU A 202 1.82 14.95 -1.71
C LEU A 202 1.12 15.38 -0.41
N ASN A 203 0.85 16.68 -0.29
CA ASN A 203 -0.10 17.19 0.68
C ASN A 203 -1.53 17.08 0.10
N LEU A 204 -2.54 17.52 0.84
CA LEU A 204 -3.94 17.42 0.38
C LEU A 204 -4.18 18.17 -0.93
N GLU A 205 -3.71 19.41 -1.04
CA GLU A 205 -3.89 20.24 -2.24
C GLU A 205 -3.22 19.60 -3.48
N GLU A 206 -1.97 19.14 -3.34
CA GLU A 206 -1.23 18.47 -4.41
C GLU A 206 -1.92 17.15 -4.83
N ALA A 207 -2.48 16.41 -3.87
CA ALA A 207 -3.22 15.17 -4.14
C ALA A 207 -4.51 15.44 -4.91
N LEU A 208 -5.27 16.48 -4.54
CA LEU A 208 -6.48 16.88 -5.26
C LEU A 208 -6.17 17.35 -6.69
N ALA A 209 -5.09 18.13 -6.87
CA ALA A 209 -4.63 18.54 -8.20
C ALA A 209 -4.22 17.33 -9.07
N PHE A 210 -3.59 16.31 -8.48
CA PHE A 210 -3.25 15.08 -9.17
C PHE A 210 -4.49 14.27 -9.55
N ILE A 211 -5.48 14.17 -8.68
CA ILE A 211 -6.77 13.50 -8.95
C ILE A 211 -7.49 14.20 -10.12
N ASP A 212 -7.50 15.54 -10.15
CA ASP A 212 -8.11 16.31 -11.26
C ASP A 212 -7.42 16.05 -12.61
N ARG A 213 -6.12 15.76 -12.61
CA ARG A 213 -5.39 15.36 -13.83
C ARG A 213 -5.74 13.96 -14.31
N VAL A 214 -5.83 12.98 -13.39
CA VAL A 214 -6.12 11.57 -13.73
C VAL A 214 -7.61 11.36 -14.04
N LYS A 215 -8.50 12.12 -13.40
CA LYS A 215 -9.97 12.07 -13.55
C LYS A 215 -10.58 10.69 -13.35
N PRO A 216 -10.30 10.01 -12.24
CA PRO A 216 -10.94 8.75 -11.93
C PRO A 216 -12.44 8.96 -11.59
N GLU A 217 -13.25 7.90 -11.70
CA GLU A 217 -14.64 7.94 -11.20
C GLU A 217 -14.69 8.14 -9.68
N ARG A 218 -13.76 7.51 -8.94
CA ARG A 218 -13.59 7.63 -7.48
C ARG A 218 -12.12 7.69 -7.12
N ALA A 219 -11.77 8.54 -6.15
CA ALA A 219 -10.43 8.61 -5.59
C ALA A 219 -10.45 8.38 -4.08
N TYR A 220 -9.45 7.68 -3.57
CA TYR A 220 -9.27 7.42 -2.14
C TYR A 220 -7.92 7.92 -1.67
N LEU A 221 -7.93 8.78 -0.66
CA LEU A 221 -6.72 9.32 -0.04
C LEU A 221 -6.20 8.37 1.03
N THR A 222 -4.91 8.05 0.98
CA THR A 222 -4.24 7.12 1.90
C THR A 222 -2.90 7.69 2.38
N HIS A 223 -2.14 6.93 3.17
CA HIS A 223 -0.87 7.31 3.77
C HIS A 223 -0.97 8.59 4.62
N ILE A 224 -2.03 8.64 5.43
CA ILE A 224 -2.50 9.82 6.16
C ILE A 224 -1.76 9.96 7.48
N SER A 225 -1.29 11.18 7.79
CA SER A 225 -0.78 11.54 9.10
C SER A 225 -1.85 12.23 9.96
N HIS A 226 -1.62 12.29 11.27
CA HIS A 226 -2.48 13.04 12.21
C HIS A 226 -2.60 14.53 11.89
N LEU A 227 -1.65 15.09 11.10
CA LEU A 227 -1.63 16.49 10.66
C LEU A 227 -2.56 16.77 9.49
N LEU A 228 -3.24 15.76 8.92
CA LEU A 228 -4.31 15.99 7.96
C LEU A 228 -5.58 16.49 8.64
N GLY A 229 -5.84 16.07 9.88
CA GLY A 229 -7.02 16.43 10.66
C GLY A 229 -7.90 15.23 11.00
N PHE A 230 -9.06 15.49 11.61
CA PHE A 230 -10.06 14.48 11.91
C PHE A 230 -10.74 13.99 10.64
N HIS A 231 -10.96 12.68 10.54
CA HIS A 231 -11.52 12.03 9.36
C HIS A 231 -12.81 12.73 8.86
N ASP A 232 -13.81 12.83 9.72
CA ASP A 232 -15.13 13.34 9.30
C ASP A 232 -15.05 14.82 8.86
N GLN A 233 -14.29 15.65 9.59
CA GLN A 233 -14.12 17.07 9.28
C GLN A 233 -13.39 17.32 7.95
N VAL A 234 -12.42 16.46 7.61
CA VAL A 234 -11.73 16.56 6.33
C VAL A 234 -12.62 16.02 5.21
N GLN A 235 -13.29 14.88 5.42
CA GLN A 235 -14.18 14.28 4.43
C GLN A 235 -15.28 15.24 3.97
N GLU A 236 -15.89 16.01 4.87
CA GLU A 236 -16.93 17.00 4.56
C GLU A 236 -16.47 18.10 3.57
N LYS A 237 -15.15 18.31 3.45
CA LYS A 237 -14.56 19.36 2.60
C LYS A 237 -14.02 18.85 1.27
N LEU A 238 -14.02 17.52 1.07
CA LEU A 238 -13.51 16.92 -0.17
C LEU A 238 -14.54 17.01 -1.30
N PRO A 239 -14.09 16.99 -2.57
CA PRO A 239 -14.97 16.81 -3.71
C PRO A 239 -15.81 15.54 -3.59
N GLU A 240 -17.00 15.51 -4.20
CA GLU A 240 -17.98 14.41 -4.08
C GLU A 240 -17.42 13.02 -4.42
N ASN A 241 -16.48 12.95 -5.36
CA ASN A 241 -15.85 11.69 -5.80
C ASN A 241 -14.53 11.38 -5.09
N VAL A 242 -14.14 12.14 -4.05
CA VAL A 242 -12.90 11.95 -3.30
C VAL A 242 -13.20 11.58 -1.85
N PHE A 243 -12.60 10.50 -1.40
CA PHE A 243 -12.86 9.91 -0.08
C PHE A 243 -11.56 9.76 0.72
N LEU A 244 -11.61 9.98 2.02
CA LEU A 244 -10.55 9.50 2.90
C LEU A 244 -10.72 7.99 3.10
N ALA A 245 -9.72 7.22 2.74
CA ALA A 245 -9.68 5.82 3.13
C ALA A 245 -9.55 5.70 4.66
N TYR A 246 -10.08 4.61 5.21
CA TYR A 246 -9.92 4.23 6.62
C TYR A 246 -9.69 2.72 6.70
N ASP A 247 -9.11 2.27 7.81
CA ASP A 247 -8.78 0.87 7.98
C ASP A 247 -10.03 -0.02 7.95
N ASN A 248 -9.94 -1.13 7.22
CA ASN A 248 -11.02 -2.08 6.92
C ASN A 248 -12.13 -1.52 6.00
N LEU A 249 -11.89 -0.41 5.29
CA LEU A 249 -12.78 0.00 4.20
C LEU A 249 -12.70 -1.03 3.06
N GLU A 250 -13.85 -1.54 2.64
CA GLU A 250 -13.99 -2.43 1.49
C GLU A 250 -14.66 -1.69 0.33
N ILE A 251 -14.11 -1.85 -0.86
CA ILE A 251 -14.68 -1.30 -2.09
C ILE A 251 -14.73 -2.36 -3.19
N THR A 252 -15.76 -2.26 -4.05
CA THR A 252 -15.92 -3.11 -5.23
C THR A 252 -15.80 -2.29 -6.50
N LEU A 253 -15.11 -2.89 -7.50
CA LEU A 253 -14.95 -2.39 -8.86
C LEU A 253 -15.63 -3.31 -9.85
#